data_ad48f39d8ae3c529f9d537d1ffcd1fb8
#
_entry.id   ad48f39d8ae3c529f9d537d1ffcd1fb8
#
_cell.length_a   1.000
_cell.length_b   1.000
_cell.length_c   1.000
_cell.angle_alpha   90.00
_cell.angle_beta   90.00
_cell.angle_gamma   90.00
#
_symmetry.space_group_name_H-M   'P 1'
#
loop_
_entity.id
_entity.type
_entity.pdbx_description
1 polymer ?
#
loop_
_entity_poly.entity_id
_entity_poly.type
_entity_poly.pdbx_seq_one_letter_code
_entity_poly.pdbx_strand_id
1 'polypeptide(L)'
;MRDGSIISYPLMRVILFAGAMACSSLAMGQTANAASGGAAVTILRSLSATQEESLDFGRILPAAQDGIVTVRPDGGTDCSGAMLCLGKGKPALFRLTGSDSPLFVSIDPAVAMMGPDAASLMVTLLPSGPVTTASPAGASYAVGGQMIVTAGTPPGSYAGQYNISFEYQ
;
A
#
# COMPACT_ATOMS: atom_id res chain seq x y z
N MET A 1 48.19 -52.73 49.24
CA MET A 1 47.35 -53.44 50.23
C MET A 1 46.27 -54.08 49.44
N ARG A 2 46.53 -55.32 49.09
CA ARG A 2 45.82 -56.54 49.62
C ARG A 2 44.42 -56.61 49.07
N ASP A 3 44.12 -57.54 48.38
CA ASP A 3 44.15 -59.00 48.10
C ASP A 3 42.79 -59.28 47.51
N GLY A 4 42.62 -59.91 46.44
CA GLY A 4 42.88 -61.33 46.22
C GLY A 4 41.67 -62.14 46.47
N SER A 5 41.07 -62.68 45.49
CA SER A 5 40.80 -64.15 45.55
C SER A 5 40.15 -64.70 44.31
N ILE A 6 40.78 -65.54 43.71
CA ILE A 6 40.45 -66.50 42.70
C ILE A 6 39.55 -67.57 43.31
N ILE A 7 38.48 -68.02 42.66
CA ILE A 7 37.97 -69.38 42.79
C ILE A 7 37.49 -69.93 41.45
N SER A 8 38.01 -71.01 41.13
CA SER A 8 38.15 -71.93 40.03
C SER A 8 36.97 -72.92 39.93
N TYR A 9 36.52 -73.15 38.72
CA TYR A 9 35.95 -74.36 38.06
C TYR A 9 35.07 -75.36 38.85
N PRO A 10 34.23 -76.23 38.17
CA PRO A 10 34.55 -77.00 36.96
C PRO A 10 33.40 -77.15 35.94
N LEU A 11 33.87 -77.53 34.77
CA LEU A 11 33.24 -78.32 33.68
C LEU A 11 32.01 -79.13 34.04
N MET A 12 30.95 -78.95 33.20
CA MET A 12 30.12 -80.12 32.85
C MET A 12 29.59 -79.97 31.42
N ARG A 13 30.02 -80.91 30.59
CA ARG A 13 29.55 -81.13 29.22
C ARG A 13 28.11 -81.72 29.26
N VAL A 14 27.24 -81.20 28.38
CA VAL A 14 26.18 -81.97 27.71
C VAL A 14 25.77 -81.19 26.47
N ILE A 15 26.12 -81.56 25.37
CA ILE A 15 25.71 -82.22 24.13
C ILE A 15 24.29 -81.88 23.67
N LEU A 16 24.26 -81.30 22.42
CA LEU A 16 23.27 -81.37 21.35
C LEU A 16 21.78 -80.95 21.62
N PHE A 17 21.29 -79.96 20.88
CA PHE A 17 20.39 -80.22 19.76
C PHE A 17 20.33 -79.07 18.82
N ALA A 18 20.45 -79.36 17.54
CA ALA A 18 20.34 -78.47 16.44
C ALA A 18 18.87 -77.99 16.29
N GLY A 19 18.68 -76.70 16.18
CA GLY A 19 17.41 -76.09 15.80
C GLY A 19 17.71 -74.77 15.06
N ALA A 20 18.03 -74.91 13.77
CA ALA A 20 18.13 -73.80 12.89
C ALA A 20 16.73 -73.26 12.63
N MET A 21 16.31 -72.21 13.36
CA MET A 21 15.14 -71.45 13.02
C MET A 21 15.60 -70.11 12.40
N ALA A 22 15.70 -70.15 11.06
CA ALA A 22 15.95 -68.96 10.28
C ALA A 22 14.76 -68.01 10.42
N CYS A 23 14.89 -67.02 11.31
CA CYS A 23 13.96 -65.92 11.40
C CYS A 23 14.33 -64.92 10.30
N SER A 24 13.71 -65.09 9.12
CA SER A 24 13.79 -64.12 8.03
C SER A 24 13.04 -62.92 8.47
N SER A 25 13.71 -61.88 9.06
CA SER A 25 13.19 -60.58 9.27
C SER A 25 13.02 -59.93 7.91
N LEU A 26 11.80 -59.94 7.40
CA LEU A 26 11.38 -59.06 6.31
C LEU A 26 11.48 -57.61 6.84
N ALA A 27 12.61 -56.97 6.60
CA ALA A 27 12.74 -55.53 6.74
C ALA A 27 11.83 -54.91 5.70
N MET A 28 10.60 -54.58 6.08
CA MET A 28 9.77 -53.66 5.31
C MET A 28 10.47 -52.33 5.31
N GLY A 29 11.16 -52.02 4.22
CA GLY A 29 11.70 -50.69 3.97
C GLY A 29 10.54 -49.71 3.88
N GLN A 30 10.31 -48.97 4.94
CA GLN A 30 9.47 -47.77 4.88
C GLN A 30 10.19 -46.75 4.03
N THR A 31 9.76 -46.56 2.79
CA THR A 31 10.16 -45.42 1.98
C THR A 31 9.53 -44.20 2.62
N ALA A 32 10.31 -43.46 3.42
CA ALA A 32 9.91 -42.16 3.89
C ALA A 32 9.79 -41.25 2.67
N ASN A 33 8.57 -40.89 2.29
CA ASN A 33 8.30 -39.88 1.30
C ASN A 33 8.62 -38.50 1.94
N ALA A 34 9.84 -38.04 1.77
CA ALA A 34 10.22 -36.70 2.16
C ALA A 34 9.72 -35.72 1.08
N ALA A 35 8.68 -34.97 1.39
CA ALA A 35 8.25 -33.84 0.58
C ALA A 35 9.05 -32.62 1.01
N SER A 36 9.79 -31.98 0.08
CA SER A 36 10.43 -30.68 0.32
C SER A 36 9.45 -29.57 -0.03
N GLY A 37 9.14 -28.71 0.96
CA GLY A 37 8.38 -27.48 0.76
C GLY A 37 9.33 -26.30 0.59
N GLY A 38 9.09 -25.46 -0.42
CA GLY A 38 9.78 -24.18 -0.59
C GLY A 38 8.99 -23.07 0.12
N ALA A 39 9.67 -22.15 0.80
CA ALA A 39 9.10 -20.92 1.32
C ALA A 39 9.76 -19.74 0.63
N ALA A 40 8.95 -18.76 0.20
CA ALA A 40 9.44 -17.52 -0.39
C ALA A 40 8.75 -16.33 0.28
N VAL A 41 9.46 -15.23 0.46
CA VAL A 41 8.94 -13.96 0.97
C VAL A 41 9.52 -12.82 0.15
N THR A 42 8.69 -11.85 -0.18
CA THR A 42 9.12 -10.59 -0.79
C THR A 42 8.93 -9.48 0.23
N ILE A 43 10.02 -8.78 0.54
CA ILE A 43 9.99 -7.64 1.48
C ILE A 43 9.98 -6.37 0.64
N LEU A 44 8.91 -5.58 0.76
CA LEU A 44 8.77 -4.29 0.09
C LEU A 44 9.46 -3.18 0.90
N ARG A 45 9.88 -2.13 0.21
CA ARG A 45 10.33 -0.89 0.85
C ARG A 45 9.12 -0.19 1.46
N SER A 46 9.35 0.54 2.55
CA SER A 46 8.33 1.41 3.12
C SER A 46 7.84 2.42 2.09
N LEU A 47 6.54 2.61 2.03
CA LEU A 47 5.91 3.62 1.19
C LEU A 47 6.01 4.99 1.89
N SER A 48 6.38 6.00 1.13
CA SER A 48 6.33 7.40 1.54
C SER A 48 5.60 8.22 0.49
N ALA A 49 4.65 9.03 0.93
CA ALA A 49 3.93 9.99 0.10
C ALA A 49 4.22 11.40 0.63
N THR A 50 4.69 12.28 -0.24
CA THR A 50 5.00 13.67 0.11
C THR A 50 4.26 14.59 -0.84
N GLN A 51 3.51 15.54 -0.30
CA GLN A 51 2.87 16.56 -1.12
C GLN A 51 3.93 17.58 -1.57
N GLU A 52 4.07 17.74 -2.88
CA GLU A 52 4.97 18.71 -3.50
C GLU A 52 4.26 20.02 -3.88
N GLU A 53 3.02 19.92 -4.36
CA GLU A 53 2.17 21.08 -4.69
C GLU A 53 0.77 20.88 -4.11
N SER A 54 0.14 21.98 -3.69
CA SER A 54 -1.25 22.00 -3.24
C SER A 54 -2.20 22.25 -4.41
N LEU A 55 -3.42 21.74 -4.31
CA LEU A 55 -4.48 22.08 -5.26
C LEU A 55 -4.81 23.57 -5.15
N ASP A 56 -4.66 24.30 -6.25
CA ASP A 56 -4.92 25.72 -6.35
C ASP A 56 -5.81 26.01 -7.56
N PHE A 57 -6.92 26.68 -7.34
CA PHE A 57 -7.84 27.08 -8.40
C PHE A 57 -7.49 28.44 -9.02
N GLY A 58 -6.45 29.08 -8.52
CA GLY A 58 -6.06 30.40 -8.96
C GLY A 58 -6.99 31.52 -8.43
N ARG A 59 -7.05 32.60 -9.18
CA ARG A 59 -7.94 33.74 -8.85
C ARG A 59 -9.13 33.74 -9.80
N ILE A 60 -10.31 33.89 -9.22
CA ILE A 60 -11.57 33.83 -9.94
C ILE A 60 -12.31 35.12 -9.70
N LEU A 61 -12.76 35.76 -10.77
CA LEU A 61 -13.70 36.86 -10.74
C LEU A 61 -15.09 36.30 -10.99
N PRO A 62 -15.96 36.22 -9.97
CA PRO A 62 -17.31 35.72 -10.14
C PRO A 62 -18.13 36.68 -11.03
N ALA A 63 -19.15 36.11 -11.68
CA ALA A 63 -20.12 36.86 -12.48
C ALA A 63 -21.47 36.91 -11.78
N ALA A 64 -22.46 37.54 -12.44
CA ALA A 64 -23.84 37.58 -11.96
C ALA A 64 -24.57 36.24 -12.11
N GLN A 65 -23.90 35.18 -12.63
CA GLN A 65 -24.41 33.83 -12.81
C GLN A 65 -23.41 32.86 -12.25
N ASP A 66 -23.91 31.69 -11.85
CA ASP A 66 -23.08 30.56 -11.38
C ASP A 66 -22.15 30.08 -12.48
N GLY A 67 -21.00 29.62 -12.10
CA GLY A 67 -20.04 29.02 -13.01
C GLY A 67 -19.26 27.89 -12.37
N ILE A 68 -18.59 27.12 -13.21
CA ILE A 68 -17.79 25.96 -12.79
C ILE A 68 -16.33 26.22 -13.11
N VAL A 69 -15.47 25.97 -12.13
CA VAL A 69 -14.03 25.94 -12.31
C VAL A 69 -13.55 24.51 -12.13
N THR A 70 -12.78 24.05 -13.08
CA THR A 70 -12.17 22.70 -13.05
C THR A 70 -10.66 22.83 -13.23
N VAL A 71 -9.91 22.28 -12.30
CA VAL A 71 -8.48 22.03 -12.43
C VAL A 71 -8.28 20.55 -12.65
N ARG A 72 -7.80 20.17 -13.82
CA ARG A 72 -7.56 18.76 -14.15
C ARG A 72 -6.24 18.25 -13.59
N PRO A 73 -6.11 16.94 -13.32
CA PRO A 73 -4.85 16.34 -12.88
C PRO A 73 -3.69 16.56 -13.88
N ASP A 74 -3.96 16.76 -15.16
CA ASP A 74 -2.97 17.05 -16.20
C ASP A 74 -2.48 18.52 -16.21
N GLY A 75 -2.98 19.34 -15.28
CA GLY A 75 -2.66 20.77 -15.16
C GLY A 75 -3.54 21.69 -16.02
N GLY A 76 -4.51 21.14 -16.75
CA GLY A 76 -5.50 21.94 -17.48
C GLY A 76 -6.45 22.64 -16.52
N THR A 77 -6.81 23.89 -16.84
CA THR A 77 -7.81 24.66 -16.10
C THR A 77 -8.91 25.08 -17.06
N ASP A 78 -10.13 24.73 -16.71
CA ASP A 78 -11.33 25.10 -17.45
C ASP A 78 -12.24 25.93 -16.57
N CYS A 79 -12.76 27.03 -17.15
CA CYS A 79 -13.73 27.90 -16.52
C CYS A 79 -14.96 28.00 -17.43
N SER A 80 -16.11 27.73 -16.89
CA SER A 80 -17.39 27.83 -17.60
C SER A 80 -18.30 28.85 -16.95
N GLY A 81 -19.27 29.33 -17.71
CA GLY A 81 -20.13 30.44 -17.29
C GLY A 81 -19.54 31.82 -17.65
N ALA A 82 -20.13 32.85 -17.12
CA ALA A 82 -19.70 34.23 -17.41
C ALA A 82 -18.50 34.70 -16.55
N MET A 83 -18.00 33.84 -15.65
CA MET A 83 -16.88 34.21 -14.77
C MET A 83 -15.54 34.19 -15.49
N LEU A 84 -14.58 34.91 -14.94
CA LEU A 84 -13.26 35.06 -15.47
C LEU A 84 -12.23 34.41 -14.52
N CYS A 85 -11.49 33.40 -15.01
CA CYS A 85 -10.34 32.88 -14.30
C CYS A 85 -9.08 33.69 -14.62
N LEU A 86 -8.50 34.26 -13.59
CA LEU A 86 -7.29 35.07 -13.69
C LEU A 86 -6.07 34.20 -13.32
N GLY A 87 -5.46 33.60 -14.34
CA GLY A 87 -4.34 32.68 -14.19
C GLY A 87 -4.76 31.21 -14.34
N LYS A 88 -3.78 30.34 -14.31
CA LYS A 88 -4.00 28.89 -14.36
C LYS A 88 -4.06 28.34 -12.93
N GLY A 89 -5.01 27.46 -12.68
CA GLY A 89 -5.00 26.61 -11.49
C GLY A 89 -3.88 25.58 -11.57
N LYS A 90 -3.57 24.98 -10.44
CA LYS A 90 -2.57 23.93 -10.32
C LYS A 90 -3.18 22.70 -9.63
N PRO A 91 -3.00 21.50 -10.16
CA PRO A 91 -3.37 20.29 -9.42
C PRO A 91 -2.46 20.10 -8.20
N ALA A 92 -2.94 19.38 -7.19
CA ALA A 92 -2.07 18.89 -6.15
C ALA A 92 -1.17 17.81 -6.73
N LEU A 93 0.10 17.82 -6.35
CA LEU A 93 1.09 16.82 -6.74
C LEU A 93 1.65 16.12 -5.50
N PHE A 94 1.66 14.79 -5.57
CA PHE A 94 2.22 13.92 -4.55
C PHE A 94 3.37 13.12 -5.15
N ARG A 95 4.50 13.10 -4.45
CA ARG A 95 5.63 12.25 -4.78
C ARG A 95 5.54 10.96 -3.96
N LEU A 96 5.53 9.82 -4.65
CA LEU A 96 5.39 8.48 -4.08
C LEU A 96 6.70 7.73 -4.22
N THR A 97 7.35 7.40 -3.11
CA THR A 97 8.57 6.60 -3.09
C THR A 97 8.32 5.28 -2.37
N GLY A 98 8.86 4.19 -2.92
CA GLY A 98 8.63 2.86 -2.38
C GLY A 98 9.20 1.77 -3.29
N SER A 99 8.65 0.56 -3.21
CA SER A 99 8.91 -0.51 -4.16
C SER A 99 8.16 -0.27 -5.47
N ASP A 100 8.69 -0.78 -6.60
CA ASP A 100 7.98 -0.79 -7.88
C ASP A 100 6.79 -1.76 -7.80
N SER A 101 5.73 -1.33 -7.14
CA SER A 101 4.53 -2.13 -6.88
C SER A 101 3.29 -1.26 -7.05
N PRO A 102 2.17 -1.85 -7.49
CA PRO A 102 0.93 -1.11 -7.61
C PRO A 102 0.42 -0.67 -6.24
N LEU A 103 -0.17 0.52 -6.21
CA LEU A 103 -0.79 1.13 -5.04
C LEU A 103 -2.26 1.37 -5.30
N PHE A 104 -3.08 1.07 -4.31
CA PHE A 104 -4.44 1.55 -4.25
C PHE A 104 -4.46 2.96 -3.66
N VAL A 105 -5.28 3.84 -4.25
CA VAL A 105 -5.45 5.22 -3.80
C VAL A 105 -6.85 5.41 -3.27
N SER A 106 -6.95 5.86 -2.04
CA SER A 106 -8.20 6.28 -1.40
C SER A 106 -8.14 7.77 -1.10
N ILE A 107 -9.16 8.51 -1.50
CA ILE A 107 -9.25 9.97 -1.36
C ILE A 107 -10.67 10.37 -0.99
N ASP A 108 -10.81 11.43 -0.20
CA ASP A 108 -12.10 12.04 0.04
C ASP A 108 -12.73 12.47 -1.30
N PRO A 109 -14.01 12.16 -1.56
CA PRO A 109 -14.63 12.50 -2.84
C PRO A 109 -14.82 14.00 -3.02
N ALA A 110 -14.97 14.72 -1.92
CA ALA A 110 -15.17 16.16 -1.91
C ALA A 110 -14.66 16.79 -0.62
N VAL A 111 -14.38 18.08 -0.67
CA VAL A 111 -13.93 18.89 0.46
C VAL A 111 -14.64 20.25 0.48
N ALA A 112 -14.99 20.71 1.67
CA ALA A 112 -15.47 22.08 1.87
C ALA A 112 -14.29 23.02 2.08
N MET A 113 -14.18 24.03 1.24
CA MET A 113 -13.26 25.15 1.43
C MET A 113 -13.98 26.26 2.18
N MET A 114 -13.47 26.65 3.32
CA MET A 114 -14.01 27.71 4.15
C MET A 114 -13.42 29.07 3.75
N GLY A 115 -14.29 30.04 3.63
CA GLY A 115 -13.95 31.41 3.28
C GLY A 115 -14.39 32.43 4.34
N PRO A 116 -14.43 33.73 4.00
CA PRO A 116 -14.91 34.75 4.89
C PRO A 116 -16.40 34.58 5.22
N ASP A 117 -16.82 35.15 6.34
CA ASP A 117 -18.21 35.19 6.83
C ASP A 117 -18.85 33.78 6.91
N ALA A 118 -18.05 32.73 7.22
CA ALA A 118 -18.45 31.32 7.23
C ALA A 118 -18.99 30.81 5.86
N ALA A 119 -18.71 31.52 4.77
CA ALA A 119 -19.01 31.03 3.44
C ALA A 119 -18.20 29.74 3.14
N SER A 120 -18.81 28.84 2.41
CA SER A 120 -18.13 27.61 2.00
C SER A 120 -18.32 27.33 0.51
N LEU A 121 -17.28 26.77 -0.10
CA LEU A 121 -17.31 26.24 -1.47
C LEU A 121 -17.04 24.73 -1.41
N MET A 122 -17.90 23.93 -2.03
CA MET A 122 -17.70 22.51 -2.15
C MET A 122 -16.85 22.22 -3.38
N VAL A 123 -15.76 21.49 -3.17
CA VAL A 123 -14.88 21.02 -4.22
C VAL A 123 -15.02 19.51 -4.35
N THR A 124 -15.35 19.03 -5.52
CA THR A 124 -15.25 17.62 -5.88
C THR A 124 -13.82 17.32 -6.31
N LEU A 125 -13.18 16.36 -5.71
CA LEU A 125 -11.80 15.98 -6.03
C LEU A 125 -11.74 15.07 -7.24
N LEU A 126 -10.74 15.29 -8.10
CA LEU A 126 -10.54 14.57 -9.36
C LEU A 126 -9.15 13.91 -9.34
N PRO A 127 -9.03 12.69 -8.79
CA PRO A 127 -7.77 11.96 -8.79
C PRO A 127 -7.39 11.50 -10.20
N SER A 128 -6.08 11.31 -10.46
CA SER A 128 -5.56 10.75 -11.72
C SER A 128 -6.03 9.32 -11.98
N GLY A 129 -6.43 8.59 -10.95
CA GLY A 129 -6.97 7.24 -11.02
C GLY A 129 -7.00 6.54 -9.66
N PRO A 130 -7.70 5.41 -9.56
CA PRO A 130 -7.81 4.66 -8.31
C PRO A 130 -6.56 3.83 -7.98
N VAL A 131 -5.67 3.64 -8.96
CA VAL A 131 -4.44 2.85 -8.84
C VAL A 131 -3.28 3.64 -9.44
N THR A 132 -2.15 3.57 -8.80
CA THR A 132 -0.88 4.13 -9.28
C THR A 132 0.26 3.16 -8.95
N THR A 133 1.50 3.56 -9.17
CA THR A 133 2.68 2.75 -8.84
C THR A 133 3.67 3.61 -8.09
N ALA A 134 4.22 3.11 -7.00
CA ALA A 134 5.37 3.73 -6.35
C ALA A 134 6.64 3.39 -7.12
N SER A 135 7.67 4.17 -6.93
CA SER A 135 9.00 3.91 -7.50
C SER A 135 10.10 4.31 -6.52
N PRO A 136 11.24 3.61 -6.48
CA PRO A 136 12.39 4.03 -5.69
C PRO A 136 12.93 5.41 -6.08
N ALA A 137 12.75 5.81 -7.34
CA ALA A 137 13.12 7.13 -7.85
C ALA A 137 12.07 8.22 -7.56
N GLY A 138 10.89 7.80 -7.10
CA GLY A 138 9.72 8.65 -6.91
C GLY A 138 8.83 8.68 -8.16
N ALA A 139 7.55 8.41 -7.96
CA ALA A 139 6.50 8.56 -8.96
C ALA A 139 5.61 9.74 -8.57
N SER A 140 5.05 10.43 -9.56
CA SER A 140 4.14 11.55 -9.32
C SER A 140 2.69 11.10 -9.43
N TYR A 141 1.86 11.54 -8.50
CA TYR A 141 0.43 11.36 -8.52
C TYR A 141 -0.26 12.71 -8.40
N ALA A 142 -1.21 12.99 -9.29
CA ALA A 142 -1.88 14.28 -9.35
C ALA A 142 -3.35 14.18 -8.92
N VAL A 143 -3.84 15.23 -8.26
CA VAL A 143 -5.23 15.40 -7.89
C VAL A 143 -5.70 16.76 -8.34
N GLY A 144 -6.69 16.77 -9.22
CA GLY A 144 -7.42 17.96 -9.63
C GLY A 144 -8.64 18.18 -8.76
N GLY A 145 -9.47 19.14 -9.16
CA GLY A 145 -10.72 19.43 -8.50
C GLY A 145 -11.68 20.22 -9.35
N GLN A 146 -12.96 20.15 -9.01
CA GLN A 146 -14.03 20.93 -9.62
C GLN A 146 -14.86 21.59 -8.54
N MET A 147 -15.20 22.86 -8.73
CA MET A 147 -16.09 23.57 -7.83
C MET A 147 -17.09 24.45 -8.59
N ILE A 148 -18.22 24.67 -7.97
CA ILE A 148 -19.23 25.64 -8.44
C ILE A 148 -19.05 26.91 -7.64
N VAL A 149 -18.90 28.03 -8.34
CA VAL A 149 -18.85 29.37 -7.76
C VAL A 149 -20.15 30.06 -8.08
N THR A 150 -20.93 30.33 -7.05
CA THR A 150 -22.24 31.00 -7.20
C THR A 150 -22.09 32.52 -7.31
N ALA A 151 -23.08 33.15 -7.92
CA ALA A 151 -23.12 34.62 -8.13
C ALA A 151 -23.00 35.43 -6.82
N GLY A 152 -23.39 34.88 -5.68
CA GLY A 152 -23.33 35.49 -4.37
C GLY A 152 -22.11 35.12 -3.53
N THR A 153 -21.12 34.41 -4.10
CA THR A 153 -19.94 34.00 -3.35
C THR A 153 -19.15 35.19 -2.82
N PRO A 154 -18.97 35.35 -1.49
CA PRO A 154 -18.23 36.49 -0.93
C PRO A 154 -16.78 36.52 -1.43
N PRO A 155 -16.24 37.69 -1.71
CA PRO A 155 -14.84 37.82 -2.10
C PRO A 155 -13.92 37.53 -0.91
N GLY A 156 -12.84 36.81 -1.17
CA GLY A 156 -11.85 36.45 -0.16
C GLY A 156 -11.06 35.22 -0.51
N SER A 157 -10.28 34.74 0.45
CA SER A 157 -9.51 33.50 0.32
C SER A 157 -10.31 32.33 0.89
N TYR A 158 -10.35 31.23 0.15
CA TYR A 158 -11.00 30.01 0.55
C TYR A 158 -9.93 28.92 0.72
N ALA A 159 -10.00 28.16 1.80
CA ALA A 159 -9.08 27.08 2.10
C ALA A 159 -9.81 25.87 2.68
N GLY A 160 -9.32 24.66 2.37
CA GLY A 160 -9.85 23.40 2.86
C GLY A 160 -8.75 22.36 2.91
N GLN A 161 -9.01 21.27 3.62
CA GLN A 161 -8.11 20.12 3.71
C GLN A 161 -8.89 18.85 3.38
N TYR A 162 -8.23 17.92 2.71
CA TYR A 162 -8.77 16.61 2.37
C TYR A 162 -7.76 15.52 2.73
N ASN A 163 -8.25 14.30 2.87
CA ASN A 163 -7.41 13.15 3.16
C ASN A 163 -7.17 12.34 1.89
N ILE A 164 -5.95 11.87 1.74
CA ILE A 164 -5.55 10.93 0.71
C ILE A 164 -4.64 9.88 1.33
N SER A 165 -4.86 8.61 1.00
CA SER A 165 -4.02 7.50 1.42
C SER A 165 -3.59 6.65 0.23
N PHE A 166 -2.41 6.05 0.36
CA PHE A 166 -1.80 5.17 -0.62
C PHE A 166 -1.41 3.88 0.07
N GLU A 167 -1.82 2.74 -0.47
CA GLU A 167 -1.57 1.42 0.12
C GLU A 167 -1.09 0.45 -0.94
N TYR A 168 -0.11 -0.41 -0.61
CA TYR A 168 0.29 -1.51 -1.49
C TYR A 168 -0.87 -2.49 -1.68
N GLN A 169 -1.01 -2.98 -2.93
CA GLN A 169 -1.95 -4.05 -3.28
C GLN A 169 -1.38 -5.42 -2.96
#